data_062db74bdb46af6b14fcb8a5e14067e0
#
_entry.id   062db74bdb46af6b14fcb8a5e14067e0
#
_cell.length_a   1.000
_cell.length_b   1.000
_cell.length_c   1.000
_cell.angle_alpha   90.00
_cell.angle_beta   90.00
_cell.angle_gamma   90.00
#
_symmetry.space_group_name_H-M   'P 1'
#
loop_
_entity.id
_entity.type
_entity.pdbx_description
1 polymer ?
#
loop_
_entity_poly.entity_id
_entity_poly.type
_entity_poly.pdbx_seq_one_letter_code
_entity_poly.pdbx_strand_id
1 'polypeptide(L)'
;GAQEILMPTVQPAELWEESGRWYQYGGELMRLKDRHNREFCYGPTAEEVVTDIARNNLSSYKQLPMNLYQVQTKFRDETRPRFGVMRAREFMMKDGYSFHANEESLQETYERMHEAYSRIFNRLGLDFRPVLADTGSIGGASSHEFHVLAESGEDDIAFSDSSDYAANVELAEALAPAGERPAASQELEKVSTPDVTSIEDVAALLNVAASNVLKAIVVRGTSEAEDAEEGEVGE
;
A
#
# COMPACT_ATOMS: atom_id res chain seq x y z
N GLY A 1 20.94 -17.84 -6.72
CA GLY A 1 20.33 -17.86 -5.38
C GLY A 1 20.43 -16.50 -4.72
N ALA A 2 19.64 -16.27 -3.68
CA ALA A 2 19.71 -15.02 -2.93
C ALA A 2 20.95 -15.00 -2.02
N GLN A 3 21.56 -13.83 -1.86
CA GLN A 3 22.70 -13.59 -0.97
C GLN A 3 22.24 -12.81 0.25
N GLU A 4 22.70 -13.22 1.42
CA GLU A 4 22.41 -12.54 2.66
C GLU A 4 23.32 -11.31 2.81
N ILE A 5 22.72 -10.20 3.20
CA ILE A 5 23.42 -8.95 3.56
C ILE A 5 22.84 -8.42 4.87
N LEU A 6 23.56 -7.51 5.51
CA LEU A 6 23.04 -6.75 6.65
C LEU A 6 23.23 -5.27 6.39
N MET A 7 22.12 -4.55 6.28
CA MET A 7 22.10 -3.12 5.99
C MET A 7 21.87 -2.31 7.27
N PRO A 8 22.27 -1.02 7.29
CA PRO A 8 22.00 -0.13 8.42
C PRO A 8 20.51 0.03 8.70
N THR A 9 20.11 0.04 9.97
CA THR A 9 18.74 0.40 10.40
C THR A 9 18.54 1.91 10.43
N VAL A 10 19.58 2.66 10.77
CA VAL A 10 19.59 4.12 10.69
C VAL A 10 20.12 4.50 9.32
N GLN A 11 19.29 5.18 8.56
CA GLN A 11 19.53 5.47 7.14
C GLN A 11 19.63 6.98 6.92
N PRO A 12 20.57 7.44 6.06
CA PRO A 12 20.74 8.86 5.78
C PRO A 12 19.55 9.42 5.01
N ALA A 13 19.13 10.64 5.34
CA ALA A 13 18.00 11.32 4.70
C ALA A 13 18.21 11.50 3.19
N GLU A 14 19.44 11.73 2.76
CA GLU A 14 19.77 12.01 1.35
C GLU A 14 19.29 10.91 0.40
N LEU A 15 19.34 9.64 0.81
CA LEU A 15 18.84 8.53 -0.02
C LEU A 15 17.30 8.57 -0.16
N TRP A 16 16.62 8.97 0.92
CA TRP A 16 15.17 9.10 0.96
C TRP A 16 14.68 10.36 0.22
N GLU A 17 15.47 11.43 0.24
CA GLU A 17 15.24 12.64 -0.55
C GLU A 17 15.40 12.35 -2.04
N GLU A 18 16.43 11.59 -2.43
CA GLU A 18 16.67 11.19 -3.82
C GLU A 18 15.49 10.38 -4.39
N SER A 19 14.88 9.49 -3.61
CA SER A 19 13.69 8.73 -4.02
C SER A 19 12.39 9.55 -3.97
N GLY A 20 12.42 10.74 -3.34
CA GLY A 20 11.23 11.55 -3.04
C GLY A 20 10.41 11.05 -1.85
N ARG A 21 10.72 9.87 -1.31
CA ARG A 21 9.94 9.24 -0.22
C ARG A 21 10.13 9.95 1.12
N TRP A 22 11.19 10.73 1.30
CA TRP A 22 11.37 11.55 2.51
C TRP A 22 10.15 12.43 2.81
N TYR A 23 9.54 12.98 1.76
CA TYR A 23 8.39 13.88 1.88
C TYR A 23 7.05 13.13 1.77
N GLN A 24 7.00 12.06 1.01
CA GLN A 24 5.77 11.31 0.72
C GLN A 24 5.38 10.29 1.81
N TYR A 25 6.36 9.74 2.54
CA TYR A 25 6.13 8.66 3.51
C TYR A 25 5.31 9.10 4.74
N GLY A 26 5.20 10.39 4.98
CA GLY A 26 4.38 10.93 6.06
C GLY A 26 4.96 10.73 7.46
N GLY A 27 4.07 10.70 8.44
CA GLY A 27 4.43 10.66 9.86
C GLY A 27 4.97 9.32 10.36
N GLU A 28 4.73 8.24 9.62
CA GLU A 28 5.22 6.91 9.97
C GLU A 28 6.75 6.76 9.81
N LEU A 29 7.38 7.65 9.05
CA LEU A 29 8.82 7.72 8.95
C LEU A 29 9.40 8.40 10.18
N MET A 30 10.02 7.63 11.05
CA MET A 30 10.69 8.18 12.24
C MET A 30 12.00 8.88 11.86
N ARG A 31 11.98 10.21 11.87
CA ARG A 31 13.14 11.05 11.53
C ARG A 31 13.96 11.36 12.78
N LEU A 32 15.28 11.35 12.64
CA LEU A 32 16.23 11.64 13.71
C LEU A 32 17.33 12.57 13.21
N LYS A 33 18.05 13.16 14.17
CA LYS A 33 19.27 13.94 13.90
C LYS A 33 20.42 13.41 14.72
N ASP A 34 21.59 13.36 14.10
CA ASP A 34 22.81 13.06 14.83
C ASP A 34 23.33 14.30 15.59
N ARG A 35 24.47 14.12 16.30
CA ARG A 35 25.08 15.21 17.06
C ARG A 35 25.57 16.40 16.21
N HIS A 36 25.65 16.23 14.91
CA HIS A 36 26.06 17.24 13.93
C HIS A 36 24.88 17.83 13.17
N ASN A 37 23.64 17.57 13.61
CA ASN A 37 22.38 17.99 12.99
C ASN A 37 22.17 17.42 11.57
N ARG A 38 22.84 16.33 11.21
CA ARG A 38 22.53 15.62 9.96
C ARG A 38 21.25 14.80 10.14
N GLU A 39 20.43 14.78 9.12
CA GLU A 39 19.13 14.10 9.14
C GLU A 39 19.25 12.63 8.75
N PHE A 40 18.55 11.78 9.45
CA PHE A 40 18.44 10.35 9.26
C PHE A 40 17.01 9.91 9.50
N CYS A 41 16.70 8.66 9.14
CA CYS A 41 15.50 7.99 9.62
C CYS A 41 15.84 6.61 10.20
N TYR A 42 14.97 6.13 11.06
CA TYR A 42 14.97 4.71 11.43
C TYR A 42 14.19 3.95 10.37
N GLY A 43 14.85 3.07 9.63
CA GLY A 43 14.34 2.49 8.39
C GLY A 43 13.06 1.67 8.56
N PRO A 44 11.95 2.09 7.94
CA PRO A 44 10.72 1.30 7.86
C PRO A 44 10.83 0.20 6.79
N THR A 45 11.79 0.34 5.90
CA THR A 45 12.14 -0.54 4.78
C THR A 45 13.55 -0.19 4.30
N ALA A 46 14.10 -0.82 3.29
CA ALA A 46 15.50 -0.62 2.90
C ALA A 46 15.74 -0.51 1.38
N GLU A 47 14.72 -0.14 0.58
CA GLU A 47 14.86 0.02 -0.87
C GLU A 47 15.94 1.04 -1.24
N GLU A 48 16.00 2.16 -0.54
CA GLU A 48 16.98 3.22 -0.79
C GLU A 48 18.40 2.72 -0.55
N VAL A 49 18.62 2.07 0.59
CA VAL A 49 19.95 1.57 0.97
C VAL A 49 20.41 0.44 0.06
N VAL A 50 19.55 -0.53 -0.26
CA VAL A 50 19.94 -1.64 -1.14
C VAL A 50 20.17 -1.16 -2.56
N THR A 51 19.47 -0.14 -3.01
CA THR A 51 19.67 0.47 -4.33
C THR A 51 21.02 1.20 -4.38
N ASP A 52 21.39 1.90 -3.32
CA ASP A 52 22.72 2.53 -3.23
C ASP A 52 23.84 1.49 -3.20
N ILE A 53 23.67 0.39 -2.47
CA ILE A 53 24.60 -0.74 -2.49
C ILE A 53 24.72 -1.31 -3.92
N ALA A 54 23.62 -1.55 -4.60
CA ALA A 54 23.64 -2.05 -5.97
C ALA A 54 24.33 -1.07 -6.92
N ARG A 55 24.00 0.23 -6.83
CA ARG A 55 24.64 1.29 -7.63
C ARG A 55 26.16 1.28 -7.50
N ASN A 56 26.67 1.10 -6.29
CA ASN A 56 28.09 1.14 -6.01
C ASN A 56 28.85 -0.16 -6.32
N ASN A 57 28.13 -1.29 -6.48
CA ASN A 57 28.75 -2.60 -6.67
C ASN A 57 28.51 -3.21 -8.04
N LEU A 58 27.43 -2.80 -8.75
CA LEU A 58 27.15 -3.28 -10.10
C LEU A 58 27.99 -2.48 -11.12
N SER A 59 28.92 -3.15 -11.74
CA SER A 59 29.76 -2.59 -12.81
C SER A 59 29.45 -3.17 -14.20
N SER A 60 28.64 -4.23 -14.27
CA SER A 60 28.28 -4.90 -15.51
C SER A 60 26.91 -5.55 -15.41
N TYR A 61 26.12 -5.48 -16.49
CA TYR A 61 24.85 -6.21 -16.63
C TYR A 61 24.99 -7.74 -16.48
N LYS A 62 26.21 -8.27 -16.66
CA LYS A 62 26.50 -9.70 -16.45
C LYS A 62 26.41 -10.14 -14.98
N GLN A 63 26.37 -9.18 -14.04
CA GLN A 63 26.17 -9.46 -12.63
C GLN A 63 24.67 -9.62 -12.27
N LEU A 64 23.79 -9.32 -13.22
CA LEU A 64 22.34 -9.48 -13.08
C LEU A 64 21.87 -10.85 -13.62
N PRO A 65 20.78 -11.43 -13.08
CA PRO A 65 20.01 -10.90 -11.96
C PRO A 65 20.75 -11.06 -10.62
N MET A 66 20.63 -10.06 -9.76
CA MET A 66 21.12 -10.10 -8.39
C MET A 66 19.95 -10.12 -7.42
N ASN A 67 20.02 -10.99 -6.41
CA ASN A 67 18.99 -11.09 -5.38
C ASN A 67 19.66 -11.05 -4.01
N LEU A 68 19.28 -10.05 -3.21
CA LEU A 68 19.79 -9.79 -1.88
C LEU A 68 18.67 -9.91 -0.86
N TYR A 69 18.97 -10.40 0.35
CA TYR A 69 17.99 -10.43 1.43
C TYR A 69 18.65 -10.16 2.78
N GLN A 70 17.83 -9.75 3.72
CA GLN A 70 18.22 -9.65 5.13
C GLN A 70 17.08 -10.08 6.05
N VAL A 71 17.44 -10.35 7.31
CA VAL A 71 16.50 -10.46 8.42
C VAL A 71 16.90 -9.40 9.44
N GLN A 72 16.06 -8.38 9.58
CA GLN A 72 16.43 -7.18 10.34
C GLN A 72 15.21 -6.53 10.96
N THR A 73 15.43 -5.83 12.07
CA THR A 73 14.43 -4.97 12.70
C THR A 73 14.09 -3.78 11.81
N LYS A 74 12.80 -3.50 11.69
CA LYS A 74 12.23 -2.31 11.07
C LYS A 74 11.43 -1.52 12.08
N PHE A 75 11.25 -0.25 11.81
CA PHE A 75 10.45 0.63 12.64
C PHE A 75 9.50 1.46 11.77
N ARG A 76 8.22 1.46 12.12
CA ARG A 76 7.18 2.33 11.57
C ARG A 76 6.48 3.02 12.71
N ASP A 77 6.43 4.34 12.69
CA ASP A 77 5.79 5.14 13.75
C ASP A 77 4.26 5.08 13.62
N GLU A 78 3.74 3.86 13.73
CA GLU A 78 2.32 3.54 13.62
C GLU A 78 1.52 4.28 14.68
N THR A 79 0.49 5.00 14.25
CA THR A 79 -0.35 5.82 15.14
C THR A 79 -1.28 4.98 16.01
N ARG A 80 -1.64 3.77 15.56
CA ARG A 80 -2.58 2.86 16.25
C ARG A 80 -2.06 1.43 16.31
N PRO A 81 -0.99 1.15 17.07
CA PRO A 81 -0.55 -0.22 17.28
C PRO A 81 -1.67 -1.08 17.85
N ARG A 82 -1.87 -2.26 17.30
CA ARG A 82 -2.94 -3.18 17.70
C ARG A 82 -2.61 -4.63 17.33
N PHE A 83 -3.42 -5.58 17.76
CA PHE A 83 -3.24 -7.01 17.49
C PHE A 83 -1.88 -7.58 17.96
N GLY A 84 -1.35 -7.07 19.07
CA GLY A 84 -0.09 -7.53 19.65
C GLY A 84 1.08 -7.29 18.70
N VAL A 85 1.77 -8.36 18.34
CA VAL A 85 2.95 -8.28 17.44
C VAL A 85 2.60 -8.07 15.97
N MET A 86 1.36 -8.23 15.55
CA MET A 86 0.97 -8.16 14.14
C MET A 86 1.01 -6.74 13.59
N ARG A 87 0.68 -5.73 14.41
CA ARG A 87 0.78 -4.31 14.04
C ARG A 87 1.53 -3.54 15.11
N ALA A 88 2.79 -3.92 15.31
CA ALA A 88 3.72 -3.27 16.21
C ALA A 88 4.51 -2.18 15.49
N ARG A 89 5.06 -1.22 16.25
CA ARG A 89 5.91 -0.17 15.71
C ARG A 89 7.30 -0.65 15.36
N GLU A 90 7.86 -1.56 16.17
CA GLU A 90 9.14 -2.22 15.93
C GLU A 90 8.90 -3.72 15.70
N PHE A 91 9.43 -4.26 14.62
CA PHE A 91 9.19 -5.64 14.23
C PHE A 91 10.35 -6.19 13.40
N MET A 92 10.47 -7.52 13.39
CA MET A 92 11.45 -8.24 12.58
C MET A 92 10.87 -8.50 11.19
N MET A 93 11.62 -8.14 10.15
CA MET A 93 11.25 -8.40 8.76
C MET A 93 12.33 -9.23 8.08
N LYS A 94 11.92 -10.22 7.28
CA LYS A 94 12.74 -10.75 6.20
C LYS A 94 12.36 -9.97 4.95
N ASP A 95 13.24 -9.16 4.48
CA ASP A 95 13.07 -8.39 3.26
C ASP A 95 14.09 -8.84 2.20
N GLY A 96 13.63 -8.94 0.97
CA GLY A 96 14.43 -9.37 -0.18
C GLY A 96 14.25 -8.43 -1.35
N TYR A 97 15.32 -8.20 -2.09
CA TYR A 97 15.41 -7.22 -3.18
C TYR A 97 16.10 -7.86 -4.36
N SER A 98 15.51 -7.72 -5.54
CA SER A 98 16.11 -8.26 -6.76
C SER A 98 16.30 -7.17 -7.81
N PHE A 99 17.40 -7.27 -8.53
CA PHE A 99 17.80 -6.34 -9.59
C PHE A 99 17.94 -7.12 -10.90
N HIS A 100 17.38 -6.59 -11.97
CA HIS A 100 17.24 -7.25 -13.24
C HIS A 100 17.67 -6.35 -14.40
N ALA A 101 18.07 -6.95 -15.51
CA ALA A 101 18.40 -6.22 -16.73
C ALA A 101 17.17 -5.93 -17.63
N ASN A 102 16.08 -6.67 -17.41
CA ASN A 102 14.83 -6.55 -18.19
C ASN A 102 13.64 -7.08 -17.38
N GLU A 103 12.45 -6.74 -17.85
CA GLU A 103 11.17 -7.10 -17.23
C GLU A 103 10.94 -8.61 -17.18
N GLU A 104 11.32 -9.34 -18.23
CA GLU A 104 11.14 -10.80 -18.30
C GLU A 104 11.85 -11.51 -17.14
N SER A 105 13.10 -11.14 -16.88
CA SER A 105 13.87 -11.68 -15.75
C SER A 105 13.29 -11.30 -14.40
N LEU A 106 12.74 -10.08 -14.28
CA LEU A 106 12.04 -9.64 -13.07
C LEU A 106 10.79 -10.47 -12.84
N GLN A 107 9.96 -10.63 -13.85
CA GLN A 107 8.72 -11.40 -13.77
C GLN A 107 8.98 -12.87 -13.40
N GLU A 108 10.00 -13.52 -13.99
CA GLU A 108 10.39 -14.86 -13.62
C GLU A 108 10.76 -14.98 -12.12
N THR A 109 11.47 -13.99 -11.60
CA THR A 109 11.83 -13.97 -10.17
C THR A 109 10.62 -13.72 -9.28
N TYR A 110 9.73 -12.85 -9.70
CA TYR A 110 8.47 -12.55 -9.01
C TYR A 110 7.60 -13.81 -8.89
N GLU A 111 7.41 -14.55 -9.97
CA GLU A 111 6.67 -15.81 -9.99
C GLU A 111 7.28 -16.85 -9.06
N ARG A 112 8.60 -16.99 -9.08
CA ARG A 112 9.31 -17.89 -8.15
C ARG A 112 9.13 -17.51 -6.68
N MET A 113 9.06 -16.22 -6.38
CA MET A 113 8.77 -15.74 -5.03
C MET A 113 7.33 -16.01 -4.64
N HIS A 114 6.38 -15.79 -5.54
CA HIS A 114 4.97 -16.13 -5.35
C HIS A 114 4.78 -17.63 -5.04
N GLU A 115 5.42 -18.51 -5.81
CA GLU A 115 5.42 -19.96 -5.55
C GLU A 115 6.05 -20.32 -4.20
N ALA A 116 7.16 -19.64 -3.84
CA ALA A 116 7.83 -19.87 -2.57
C ALA A 116 6.94 -19.50 -1.38
N TYR A 117 6.27 -18.34 -1.42
CA TYR A 117 5.32 -17.94 -0.38
C TYR A 117 4.12 -18.88 -0.32
N SER A 118 3.53 -19.24 -1.45
CA SER A 118 2.43 -20.22 -1.49
C SER A 118 2.83 -21.54 -0.83
N ARG A 119 4.04 -22.03 -1.09
CA ARG A 119 4.57 -23.24 -0.47
C ARG A 119 4.78 -23.10 1.03
N ILE A 120 5.23 -21.94 1.50
CA ILE A 120 5.40 -21.64 2.93
C ILE A 120 4.05 -21.69 3.64
N PHE A 121 3.04 -20.96 3.15
CA PHE A 121 1.72 -20.91 3.75
C PHE A 121 1.03 -22.29 3.74
N ASN A 122 1.14 -23.04 2.65
CA ASN A 122 0.66 -24.43 2.57
C ASN A 122 1.33 -25.35 3.61
N ARG A 123 2.65 -25.25 3.79
CA ARG A 123 3.39 -26.05 4.79
C ARG A 123 3.01 -25.69 6.23
N LEU A 124 2.58 -24.46 6.47
CA LEU A 124 2.05 -24.02 7.75
C LEU A 124 0.59 -24.44 7.97
N GLY A 125 -0.07 -25.00 6.95
CA GLY A 125 -1.47 -25.42 7.02
C GLY A 125 -2.46 -24.25 7.07
N LEU A 126 -2.09 -23.12 6.52
CA LEU A 126 -2.92 -21.90 6.50
C LEU A 126 -3.83 -21.91 5.27
N ASP A 127 -5.10 -21.55 5.47
CA ASP A 127 -6.00 -21.20 4.36
C ASP A 127 -5.76 -19.76 3.98
N PHE A 128 -5.26 -19.52 2.78
CA PHE A 128 -4.82 -18.20 2.34
C PHE A 128 -5.20 -17.92 0.89
N ARG A 129 -5.20 -16.66 0.53
CA ARG A 129 -5.34 -16.19 -0.86
C ARG A 129 -4.24 -15.19 -1.17
N PRO A 130 -3.46 -15.38 -2.24
CA PRO A 130 -2.69 -14.30 -2.85
C PRO A 130 -3.66 -13.32 -3.49
N VAL A 131 -3.66 -12.08 -3.05
CA VAL A 131 -4.58 -11.05 -3.54
C VAL A 131 -3.82 -9.93 -4.21
N LEU A 132 -4.40 -9.37 -5.25
CA LEU A 132 -3.94 -8.11 -5.83
C LEU A 132 -4.13 -6.99 -4.81
N ALA A 133 -3.08 -6.25 -4.54
CA ALA A 133 -3.05 -5.19 -3.54
C ALA A 133 -2.54 -3.88 -4.13
N ASP A 134 -2.94 -2.77 -3.54
CA ASP A 134 -2.35 -1.47 -3.83
C ASP A 134 -0.89 -1.43 -3.38
N THR A 135 -0.06 -0.76 -4.18
CA THR A 135 1.36 -0.61 -3.88
C THR A 135 1.64 0.39 -2.76
N GLY A 136 0.66 1.21 -2.39
CA GLY A 136 0.73 2.18 -1.31
C GLY A 136 1.90 3.16 -1.45
N SER A 137 2.46 3.60 -0.33
CA SER A 137 3.60 4.52 -0.28
C SER A 137 4.93 3.93 -0.77
N ILE A 138 4.99 2.60 -0.96
CA ILE A 138 6.17 1.92 -1.52
C ILE A 138 6.25 2.15 -3.03
N GLY A 139 5.10 2.23 -3.70
CA GLY A 139 5.01 2.39 -5.16
C GLY A 139 5.26 1.09 -5.91
N GLY A 140 5.14 1.12 -7.24
CA GLY A 140 5.32 -0.01 -8.14
C GLY A 140 4.11 -0.24 -9.05
N ALA A 141 4.25 -1.14 -10.04
CA ALA A 141 3.21 -1.40 -11.03
C ALA A 141 2.17 -2.45 -10.60
N SER A 142 2.57 -3.38 -9.74
CA SER A 142 1.69 -4.44 -9.21
C SER A 142 2.22 -4.95 -7.87
N SER A 143 1.32 -5.39 -7.02
CA SER A 143 1.65 -6.00 -5.72
C SER A 143 0.71 -7.16 -5.44
N HIS A 144 1.20 -8.16 -4.71
CA HIS A 144 0.37 -9.22 -4.13
C HIS A 144 0.61 -9.29 -2.63
N GLU A 145 -0.46 -9.52 -1.90
CA GLU A 145 -0.45 -9.83 -0.48
C GLU A 145 -0.99 -11.24 -0.26
N PHE A 146 -0.38 -11.97 0.66
CA PHE A 146 -0.83 -13.31 1.04
C PHE A 146 -1.70 -13.20 2.28
N HIS A 147 -3.01 -13.13 2.09
CA HIS A 147 -3.99 -13.02 3.17
C HIS A 147 -4.40 -14.38 3.68
N VAL A 148 -4.27 -14.59 4.99
CA VAL A 148 -4.86 -15.73 5.70
C VAL A 148 -6.32 -15.41 5.96
N LEU A 149 -7.23 -16.32 5.58
CA LEU A 149 -8.66 -16.15 5.77
C LEU A 149 -9.01 -16.30 7.26
N ALA A 150 -9.58 -15.24 7.86
CA ALA A 150 -10.01 -15.23 9.25
C ALA A 150 -11.16 -14.23 9.45
N GLU A 151 -12.19 -14.63 10.19
CA GLU A 151 -13.31 -13.73 10.53
C GLU A 151 -12.90 -12.50 11.35
N SER A 152 -11.77 -12.59 12.05
CA SER A 152 -11.19 -11.52 12.86
C SER A 152 -10.15 -10.66 12.12
N GLY A 153 -10.07 -10.77 10.79
CA GLY A 153 -9.17 -9.99 9.94
C GLY A 153 -9.50 -8.49 9.94
N GLU A 154 -8.54 -7.69 9.49
CA GLU A 154 -8.74 -6.24 9.34
C GLU A 154 -9.31 -5.87 7.97
N ASP A 155 -8.88 -6.58 6.93
CA ASP A 155 -9.16 -6.26 5.55
C ASP A 155 -10.15 -7.26 4.96
N ASP A 156 -11.09 -6.73 4.18
CA ASP A 156 -11.98 -7.55 3.39
C ASP A 156 -11.35 -7.84 2.02
N ILE A 157 -11.44 -9.09 1.59
CA ILE A 157 -11.01 -9.51 0.27
C ILE A 157 -12.17 -10.10 -0.54
N ALA A 158 -12.18 -9.82 -1.84
CA ALA A 158 -13.09 -10.45 -2.80
C ALA A 158 -12.34 -11.56 -3.53
N PHE A 159 -12.87 -12.78 -3.51
CA PHE A 159 -12.29 -13.90 -4.24
C PHE A 159 -13.35 -14.76 -4.91
N SER A 160 -12.94 -15.49 -5.95
CA SER A 160 -13.81 -16.39 -6.72
C SER A 160 -13.75 -17.80 -6.16
N ASP A 161 -14.89 -18.49 -6.13
CA ASP A 161 -14.97 -19.92 -5.83
C ASP A 161 -14.61 -20.80 -7.04
N SER A 162 -14.56 -20.23 -8.23
CA SER A 162 -14.42 -20.96 -9.49
C SER A 162 -13.19 -20.57 -10.32
N SER A 163 -12.41 -19.62 -9.86
CA SER A 163 -11.18 -19.15 -10.51
C SER A 163 -10.14 -18.71 -9.48
N ASP A 164 -8.94 -18.42 -9.94
CA ASP A 164 -7.84 -17.89 -9.09
C ASP A 164 -7.95 -16.40 -8.78
N TYR A 165 -9.07 -15.75 -9.15
CA TYR A 165 -9.26 -14.33 -8.87
C TYR A 165 -9.37 -14.08 -7.37
N ALA A 166 -8.52 -13.19 -6.87
CA ALA A 166 -8.60 -12.63 -5.53
C ALA A 166 -8.01 -11.21 -5.52
N ALA A 167 -8.68 -10.29 -4.88
CA ALA A 167 -8.26 -8.90 -4.75
C ALA A 167 -8.71 -8.32 -3.41
N ASN A 168 -7.95 -7.36 -2.88
CA ASN A 168 -8.43 -6.49 -1.82
C ASN A 168 -9.67 -5.73 -2.35
N VAL A 169 -10.67 -5.48 -1.51
CA VAL A 169 -11.91 -4.80 -1.93
C VAL A 169 -11.66 -3.43 -2.53
N GLU A 170 -10.56 -2.77 -2.17
CA GLU A 170 -10.15 -1.49 -2.76
C GLU A 170 -9.76 -1.60 -4.25
N LEU A 171 -9.29 -2.78 -4.68
CA LEU A 171 -8.91 -3.08 -6.06
C LEU A 171 -9.87 -4.04 -6.76
N ALA A 172 -10.84 -4.59 -6.05
CA ALA A 172 -11.78 -5.54 -6.63
C ALA A 172 -12.62 -4.87 -7.72
N GLU A 173 -12.62 -5.47 -8.91
CA GLU A 173 -13.44 -5.01 -10.00
C GLU A 173 -14.94 -5.29 -9.72
N ALA A 174 -15.77 -4.25 -9.85
CA ALA A 174 -17.21 -4.36 -9.78
C ALA A 174 -17.80 -4.33 -11.19
N LEU A 175 -18.66 -5.31 -11.49
CA LEU A 175 -19.44 -5.26 -12.72
C LEU A 175 -20.52 -4.17 -12.59
N ALA A 176 -20.65 -3.38 -13.63
CA ALA A 176 -21.76 -2.44 -13.72
C ALA A 176 -23.10 -3.21 -13.67
N PRO A 177 -24.12 -2.68 -12.98
CA PRO A 177 -25.46 -3.29 -13.00
C PRO A 177 -25.93 -3.52 -14.43
N ALA A 178 -26.46 -4.71 -14.71
CA ALA A 178 -27.01 -5.01 -16.00
C ALA A 178 -28.30 -4.20 -16.25
N GLY A 179 -28.44 -3.61 -17.44
CA GLY A 179 -29.63 -2.90 -17.87
C GLY A 179 -29.40 -1.40 -18.12
N GLU A 180 -30.37 -0.75 -18.71
CA GLU A 180 -30.38 0.70 -18.89
C GLU A 180 -30.69 1.40 -17.57
N ARG A 181 -30.06 2.53 -17.34
CA ARG A 181 -30.36 3.37 -16.18
C ARG A 181 -31.82 3.82 -16.28
N PRO A 182 -32.65 3.65 -15.24
CA PRO A 182 -34.02 4.14 -15.23
C PRO A 182 -34.06 5.64 -15.53
N ALA A 183 -35.04 6.06 -16.32
CA ALA A 183 -35.26 7.48 -16.53
C ALA A 183 -35.60 8.17 -15.19
N ALA A 184 -35.19 9.43 -15.07
CA ALA A 184 -35.53 10.21 -13.89
C ALA A 184 -37.06 10.28 -13.73
N SER A 185 -37.56 9.98 -12.52
CA SER A 185 -39.00 10.00 -12.20
C SER A 185 -39.51 11.39 -11.79
N GLN A 186 -38.56 12.31 -11.49
CA GLN A 186 -38.88 13.67 -11.03
C GLN A 186 -37.85 14.65 -11.61
N GLU A 187 -38.19 15.95 -11.61
CA GLU A 187 -37.22 16.99 -11.94
C GLU A 187 -36.17 17.12 -10.86
N LEU A 188 -34.99 17.62 -11.26
CA LEU A 188 -33.85 17.84 -10.33
C LEU A 188 -34.22 18.98 -9.35
N GLU A 189 -34.21 18.68 -8.06
CA GLU A 189 -34.40 19.67 -7.00
C GLU A 189 -33.40 19.53 -5.88
N LYS A 190 -33.18 20.64 -5.15
CA LYS A 190 -32.37 20.64 -3.93
C LYS A 190 -33.27 20.36 -2.72
N VAL A 191 -32.97 19.29 -1.99
CA VAL A 191 -33.68 18.93 -0.77
C VAL A 191 -32.81 19.21 0.44
N SER A 192 -33.33 19.90 1.44
CA SER A 192 -32.65 20.13 2.70
C SER A 192 -32.59 18.84 3.53
N THR A 193 -31.43 18.48 4.03
CA THR A 193 -31.21 17.30 4.87
C THR A 193 -30.57 17.71 6.21
N PRO A 194 -31.22 18.54 7.05
CA PRO A 194 -30.67 19.03 8.30
C PRO A 194 -30.43 17.85 9.26
N ASP A 195 -29.25 17.86 9.90
CA ASP A 195 -28.84 16.88 10.92
C ASP A 195 -28.76 15.43 10.45
N VAL A 196 -28.80 15.20 9.13
CA VAL A 196 -28.75 13.87 8.51
C VAL A 196 -27.45 13.69 7.75
N THR A 197 -26.62 12.72 8.16
CA THR A 197 -25.26 12.52 7.62
C THR A 197 -25.02 11.13 7.07
N SER A 198 -25.77 10.10 7.48
CA SER A 198 -25.62 8.75 6.95
C SER A 198 -26.45 8.52 5.68
N ILE A 199 -26.08 7.55 4.86
CA ILE A 199 -26.85 7.15 3.67
C ILE A 199 -28.22 6.62 4.10
N GLU A 200 -28.27 5.84 5.17
CA GLU A 200 -29.47 5.23 5.71
C GLU A 200 -30.50 6.29 6.14
N ASP A 201 -30.03 7.31 6.87
CA ASP A 201 -30.91 8.38 7.36
C ASP A 201 -31.40 9.27 6.20
N VAL A 202 -30.53 9.58 5.23
CA VAL A 202 -30.96 10.30 4.01
C VAL A 202 -31.96 9.50 3.21
N ALA A 203 -31.74 8.20 3.03
CA ALA A 203 -32.68 7.31 2.34
C ALA A 203 -34.02 7.26 3.03
N ALA A 204 -34.02 7.18 4.37
CA ALA A 204 -35.25 7.21 5.16
C ALA A 204 -35.97 8.56 5.05
N LEU A 205 -35.29 9.68 5.14
CA LEU A 205 -35.82 11.03 5.03
C LEU A 205 -36.48 11.25 3.66
N LEU A 206 -35.84 10.78 2.58
CA LEU A 206 -36.31 10.93 1.21
C LEU A 206 -37.28 9.82 0.77
N ASN A 207 -37.50 8.82 1.61
CA ASN A 207 -38.31 7.62 1.32
C ASN A 207 -37.89 6.91 0.02
N VAL A 208 -36.57 6.73 -0.12
CA VAL A 208 -35.95 6.00 -1.23
C VAL A 208 -35.11 4.83 -0.70
N ALA A 209 -34.80 3.85 -1.55
CA ALA A 209 -33.89 2.78 -1.17
C ALA A 209 -32.47 3.33 -0.98
N ALA A 210 -31.74 2.84 0.00
CA ALA A 210 -30.34 3.24 0.24
C ALA A 210 -29.45 3.05 -1.00
N SER A 211 -29.75 2.03 -1.82
CA SER A 211 -29.08 1.79 -3.11
C SER A 211 -29.24 2.91 -4.15
N ASN A 212 -30.19 3.80 -3.93
CA ASN A 212 -30.47 4.95 -4.82
C ASN A 212 -29.82 6.24 -4.31
N VAL A 213 -29.08 6.18 -3.19
CA VAL A 213 -28.40 7.34 -2.59
C VAL A 213 -26.91 7.29 -2.91
N LEU A 214 -26.41 8.34 -3.55
CA LEU A 214 -24.98 8.55 -3.77
C LEU A 214 -24.49 9.63 -2.81
N LYS A 215 -23.50 9.32 -1.97
CA LYS A 215 -22.86 10.27 -1.08
C LYS A 215 -21.52 10.72 -1.69
N ALA A 216 -21.43 11.99 -2.04
CA ALA A 216 -20.17 12.60 -2.41
C ALA A 216 -19.44 13.11 -1.16
N ILE A 217 -18.15 12.81 -1.07
CA ILE A 217 -17.25 13.34 -0.03
C ILE A 217 -16.36 14.38 -0.68
N VAL A 218 -16.48 15.61 -0.21
CA VAL A 218 -15.59 16.71 -0.67
C VAL A 218 -14.40 16.78 0.26
N VAL A 219 -13.21 16.63 -0.30
CA VAL A 219 -11.94 16.77 0.42
C VAL A 219 -11.19 17.99 -0.10
N ARG A 220 -10.36 18.61 0.75
CA ARG A 220 -9.46 19.67 0.28
C ARG A 220 -8.46 19.06 -0.68
N GLY A 221 -8.40 19.57 -1.89
CA GLY A 221 -7.32 19.29 -2.82
C GLY A 221 -6.02 19.97 -2.35
N THR A 222 -4.90 19.29 -2.44
CA THR A 222 -3.58 19.94 -2.42
C THR A 222 -3.28 20.35 -3.85
N SER A 223 -3.22 21.66 -4.14
CA SER A 223 -2.65 22.14 -5.41
C SER A 223 -1.14 21.97 -5.34
N GLU A 224 -0.52 21.40 -6.35
CA GLU A 224 0.93 21.42 -6.56
C GLU A 224 1.45 22.82 -6.94
N ALA A 225 0.80 23.89 -6.50
CA ALA A 225 1.32 25.23 -6.66
C ALA A 225 2.22 25.53 -5.47
N GLU A 226 3.48 25.69 -5.75
CA GLU A 226 4.44 26.37 -4.90
C GLU A 226 3.80 27.63 -4.31
N ASP A 227 3.95 27.83 -3.01
CA ASP A 227 3.58 29.06 -2.29
C ASP A 227 2.09 29.47 -2.34
N ALA A 228 1.19 28.64 -1.88
CA ALA A 228 -0.12 29.12 -1.50
C ALA A 228 -0.13 29.45 0.00
N GLU A 229 -0.06 30.73 0.30
CA GLU A 229 -0.44 31.30 1.59
C GLU A 229 -1.79 30.71 2.06
N GLU A 230 -1.90 30.48 3.36
CA GLU A 230 -3.13 30.02 4.01
C GLU A 230 -4.35 30.81 3.52
N GLY A 231 -5.29 30.12 2.91
CA GLY A 231 -6.66 30.61 2.82
C GLY A 231 -7.26 30.86 1.45
N GLU A 232 -7.51 29.82 0.67
CA GLU A 232 -8.64 29.89 -0.26
C GLU A 232 -9.42 28.57 -0.24
N VAL A 233 -10.64 28.68 0.26
CA VAL A 233 -11.67 27.64 0.16
C VAL A 233 -12.31 27.83 -1.20
N GLY A 234 -12.05 26.94 -2.15
CA GLY A 234 -12.76 26.93 -3.43
C GLY A 234 -14.23 26.51 -3.20
N GLU A 235 -15.12 27.30 -3.76
CA GLU A 235 -16.57 27.06 -3.79
C GLU A 235 -16.96 25.90 -4.72
#